data_e643d82c0217685170cd9d64f35b8fe4
#
_entry.id   e643d82c0217685170cd9d64f35b8fe4
#
_cell.length_a   1.000
_cell.length_b   1.000
_cell.length_c   1.000
_cell.angle_alpha   90.00
_cell.angle_beta   90.00
_cell.angle_gamma   90.00
#
_symmetry.space_group_name_H-M   'P 1'
#
loop_
_entity.id
_entity.type
_entity.pdbx_description
1 polymer ?
#
loop_
_entity_poly.entity_id
_entity_poly.type
_entity_poly.pdbx_seq_one_letter_code
_entity_poly.pdbx_strand_id
1 'polypeptide(L)'
;MEAVTDPALRQLLDSARSSESSRSRAGFGALQRHRTEDATLVGLLADLAECRAFVALTTITGTERRGTISRAGLFGIVLQKSQTDASLIRTAAIASVRSVSHLRLDGDGFPQASTSWPTFVSSHIELGEEISLMVSTQHVTGNVVSLNRSLLILDTPDGGLFYAVVDAIDEVSIRVPGSIRHD
;
A
#
# COMPACT_ATOMS: atom_id res chain seq x y z
N MET A 1 54.85 -10.48 32.37
CA MET A 1 53.39 -10.52 32.50
C MET A 1 52.89 -11.57 31.53
N GLU A 2 52.89 -12.83 31.97
CA GLU A 2 52.51 -13.98 31.15
C GLU A 2 51.00 -14.05 31.01
N ALA A 3 50.54 -13.98 29.78
CA ALA A 3 49.12 -14.19 29.47
C ALA A 3 48.81 -15.69 29.67
N VAL A 4 48.10 -16.00 30.71
CA VAL A 4 47.58 -17.35 30.99
C VAL A 4 46.69 -17.77 29.82
N THR A 5 47.28 -18.59 28.95
CA THR A 5 46.56 -19.13 27.78
C THR A 5 46.11 -20.54 28.07
N ASP A 6 45.15 -20.68 28.99
CA ASP A 6 44.54 -21.97 29.24
C ASP A 6 43.61 -22.35 28.08
N PRO A 7 43.92 -23.41 27.30
CA PRO A 7 43.11 -23.86 26.18
C PRO A 7 41.67 -24.27 26.59
N ALA A 8 41.50 -24.75 27.81
CA ALA A 8 40.15 -25.12 28.34
C ALA A 8 39.28 -23.88 28.56
N LEU A 9 39.88 -22.78 29.02
CA LEU A 9 39.18 -21.51 29.21
C LEU A 9 38.74 -20.88 27.87
N ARG A 10 39.58 -20.97 26.83
CA ARG A 10 39.24 -20.53 25.47
C ARG A 10 38.08 -21.35 24.91
N GLN A 11 38.11 -22.66 25.06
CA GLN A 11 37.05 -23.55 24.57
C GLN A 11 35.71 -23.28 25.25
N LEU A 12 35.70 -22.96 26.54
CA LEU A 12 34.53 -22.56 27.30
C LEU A 12 33.97 -21.20 26.83
N LEU A 13 34.85 -20.22 26.59
CA LEU A 13 34.43 -18.90 26.09
C LEU A 13 33.90 -18.98 24.67
N ASP A 14 34.47 -19.79 23.80
CA ASP A 14 33.97 -19.99 22.43
C ASP A 14 32.64 -20.76 22.40
N SER A 15 32.48 -21.75 23.28
CA SER A 15 31.21 -22.45 23.41
C SER A 15 30.10 -21.57 24.01
N ALA A 16 30.43 -20.71 24.98
CA ALA A 16 29.49 -19.73 25.52
C ALA A 16 29.05 -18.70 24.47
N ARG A 17 30.01 -18.14 23.71
CA ARG A 17 29.71 -17.19 22.60
C ARG A 17 28.87 -17.83 21.51
N SER A 18 29.15 -19.08 21.12
CA SER A 18 28.34 -19.76 20.09
C SER A 18 26.95 -20.14 20.60
N SER A 19 26.79 -20.49 21.87
CA SER A 19 25.47 -20.74 22.46
C SER A 19 24.64 -19.47 22.63
N GLU A 20 25.27 -18.34 22.97
CA GLU A 20 24.63 -17.03 23.09
C GLU A 20 24.19 -16.50 21.73
N SER A 21 25.03 -16.63 20.69
CA SER A 21 24.68 -16.28 19.32
C SER A 21 23.56 -17.16 18.73
N SER A 22 23.49 -18.42 19.13
CA SER A 22 22.43 -19.35 18.73
C SER A 22 21.09 -19.04 19.41
N ARG A 23 21.12 -18.70 20.72
CA ARG A 23 19.93 -18.25 21.47
C ARG A 23 19.40 -16.91 20.95
N SER A 24 20.28 -15.94 20.64
CA SER A 24 19.89 -14.68 20.02
C SER A 24 19.20 -14.89 18.69
N ARG A 25 19.76 -15.74 17.80
CA ARG A 25 19.14 -16.05 16.51
C ARG A 25 17.79 -16.77 16.65
N ALA A 26 17.68 -17.70 17.59
CA ALA A 26 16.41 -18.39 17.86
C ALA A 26 15.36 -17.46 18.46
N GLY A 27 15.73 -16.56 19.37
CA GLY A 27 14.86 -15.53 19.92
C GLY A 27 14.39 -14.53 18.88
N PHE A 28 15.28 -14.07 18.00
CA PHE A 28 14.93 -13.22 16.86
C PHE A 28 13.95 -13.91 15.90
N GLY A 29 14.19 -15.19 15.59
CA GLY A 29 13.31 -15.97 14.72
C GLY A 29 11.93 -16.25 15.31
N ALA A 30 11.81 -16.37 16.63
CA ALA A 30 10.54 -16.55 17.33
C ALA A 30 9.74 -15.23 17.38
N LEU A 31 10.39 -14.11 17.74
CA LEU A 31 9.79 -12.77 17.71
C LEU A 31 9.34 -12.38 16.31
N GLN A 32 10.11 -12.73 15.29
CA GLN A 32 9.77 -12.44 13.89
C GLN A 32 8.58 -13.28 13.41
N ARG A 33 8.44 -14.53 13.85
CA ARG A 33 7.26 -15.36 13.55
C ARG A 33 6.00 -14.80 14.19
N HIS A 34 6.02 -14.42 15.46
CA HIS A 34 4.87 -13.80 16.14
C HIS A 34 4.44 -12.48 15.46
N ARG A 35 5.38 -11.64 15.06
CA ARG A 35 5.06 -10.40 14.32
C ARG A 35 4.45 -10.66 12.96
N THR A 36 4.87 -11.71 12.26
CA THR A 36 4.30 -12.07 10.95
C THR A 36 2.90 -12.69 11.08
N GLU A 37 2.58 -13.33 12.20
CA GLU A 37 1.25 -13.89 12.49
C GLU A 37 0.21 -12.80 12.75
N ASP A 38 0.64 -11.64 13.30
CA ASP A 38 -0.23 -10.49 13.58
C ASP A 38 -0.24 -9.45 12.43
N ALA A 39 0.59 -9.64 11.39
CA ALA A 39 0.69 -8.73 10.26
C ALA A 39 -0.61 -8.68 9.47
N THR A 40 -1.14 -7.49 9.25
CA THR A 40 -2.33 -7.27 8.42
C THR A 40 -1.94 -6.62 7.08
N LEU A 41 -2.76 -6.85 6.04
CA LEU A 41 -2.58 -6.14 4.76
C LEU A 41 -2.59 -4.62 4.96
N VAL A 42 -3.48 -4.13 5.82
CA VAL A 42 -3.62 -2.69 6.09
C VAL A 42 -2.38 -2.14 6.79
N GLY A 43 -1.84 -2.85 7.78
CA GLY A 43 -0.59 -2.49 8.44
C GLY A 43 0.59 -2.48 7.49
N LEU A 44 0.71 -3.53 6.65
CA LEU A 44 1.74 -3.58 5.60
C LEU A 44 1.65 -2.40 4.62
N LEU A 45 0.44 -2.03 4.19
CA LEU A 45 0.24 -0.89 3.30
C LEU A 45 0.60 0.44 3.97
N ALA A 46 0.33 0.58 5.29
CA ALA A 46 0.71 1.74 6.07
C ALA A 46 2.25 1.88 6.17
N ASP A 47 2.96 0.79 6.51
CA ASP A 47 4.42 0.76 6.53
C ASP A 47 5.03 1.14 5.17
N LEU A 48 4.47 0.58 4.08
CA LEU A 48 4.89 0.89 2.72
C LEU A 48 4.66 2.37 2.36
N ALA A 49 3.57 2.98 2.86
CA ALA A 49 3.28 4.39 2.64
C ALA A 49 4.25 5.29 3.42
N GLU A 50 4.59 4.97 4.67
CA GLU A 50 5.57 5.70 5.48
C GLU A 50 6.93 5.72 4.81
N CYS A 51 7.36 4.57 4.28
CA CYS A 51 8.62 4.44 3.55
C CYS A 51 8.57 4.98 2.12
N ARG A 52 7.41 5.43 1.62
CA ARG A 52 7.17 5.79 0.21
C ARG A 52 7.70 4.72 -0.73
N ALA A 53 7.39 3.47 -0.43
CA ALA A 53 7.93 2.32 -1.16
C ALA A 53 7.33 2.22 -2.56
N PHE A 54 8.20 1.93 -3.55
CA PHE A 54 7.74 1.55 -4.88
C PHE A 54 7.29 0.10 -4.88
N VAL A 55 6.07 -0.15 -5.34
CA VAL A 55 5.43 -1.47 -5.31
C VAL A 55 4.82 -1.86 -6.65
N ALA A 56 4.61 -3.15 -6.82
CA ALA A 56 3.70 -3.72 -7.80
C ALA A 56 2.52 -4.33 -7.03
N LEU A 57 1.31 -3.85 -7.32
CA LEU A 57 0.05 -4.34 -6.75
C LEU A 57 -0.68 -5.15 -7.81
N THR A 58 -1.23 -6.28 -7.43
CA THR A 58 -2.17 -7.02 -8.27
C THR A 58 -3.56 -6.93 -7.65
N THR A 59 -4.55 -6.52 -8.45
CA THR A 59 -5.94 -6.46 -8.01
C THR A 59 -6.59 -7.86 -8.10
N ILE A 60 -7.76 -8.02 -7.46
CA ILE A 60 -8.56 -9.25 -7.54
C ILE A 60 -9.01 -9.56 -8.98
N THR A 61 -9.06 -8.56 -9.86
CA THR A 61 -9.34 -8.72 -11.29
C THR A 61 -8.10 -9.12 -12.11
N GLY A 62 -6.94 -9.32 -11.46
CA GLY A 62 -5.68 -9.70 -12.09
C GLY A 62 -4.91 -8.54 -12.72
N THR A 63 -5.36 -7.31 -12.56
CA THR A 63 -4.67 -6.14 -13.14
C THR A 63 -3.48 -5.75 -12.27
N GLU A 64 -2.29 -5.65 -12.88
CA GLU A 64 -1.09 -5.15 -12.19
C GLU A 64 -1.02 -3.63 -12.26
N ARG A 65 -0.70 -2.98 -11.12
CA ARG A 65 -0.45 -1.55 -10.98
C ARG A 65 0.90 -1.34 -10.31
N ARG A 66 1.70 -0.41 -10.84
CA ARG A 66 3.03 -0.09 -10.29
C ARG A 66 3.09 1.39 -9.91
N GLY A 67 3.74 1.68 -8.80
CA GLY A 67 3.91 3.04 -8.32
C GLY A 67 4.40 3.09 -6.89
N THR A 68 4.44 4.29 -6.34
CA THR A 68 4.82 4.55 -4.95
C THR A 68 3.54 4.70 -4.11
N ILE A 69 3.43 3.98 -3.01
CA ILE A 69 2.33 4.22 -2.07
C ILE A 69 2.62 5.54 -1.35
N SER A 70 1.78 6.54 -1.57
CA SER A 70 1.92 7.85 -0.94
C SER A 70 1.04 8.02 0.30
N ARG A 71 -0.06 7.27 0.37
CA ARG A 71 -0.98 7.22 1.52
C ARG A 71 -1.60 5.83 1.62
N ALA A 72 -1.84 5.39 2.85
CA ALA A 72 -2.61 4.18 3.13
C ALA A 72 -3.65 4.45 4.21
N GLY A 73 -4.89 4.09 3.93
CA GLY A 73 -6.01 4.12 4.84
C GLY A 73 -6.62 2.73 5.00
N LEU A 74 -7.55 2.59 5.93
CA LEU A 74 -8.23 1.32 6.18
C LEU A 74 -8.99 0.81 4.93
N PHE A 75 -9.57 1.71 4.14
CA PHE A 75 -10.44 1.36 3.02
C PHE A 75 -9.80 1.54 1.65
N GLY A 76 -8.65 2.21 1.55
CA GLY A 76 -7.98 2.45 0.27
C GLY A 76 -6.59 3.03 0.42
N ILE A 77 -5.86 3.01 -0.68
CA ILE A 77 -4.52 3.57 -0.81
C ILE A 77 -4.46 4.58 -1.94
N VAL A 78 -3.49 5.49 -1.88
CA VAL A 78 -3.09 6.35 -3.00
C VAL A 78 -1.79 5.81 -3.57
N LEU A 79 -1.85 5.28 -4.79
CA LEU A 79 -0.70 4.80 -5.54
C LEU A 79 -0.29 5.86 -6.56
N GLN A 80 0.83 6.55 -6.32
CA GLN A 80 1.42 7.52 -7.20
C GLN A 80 2.13 6.81 -8.35
N LYS A 81 1.62 6.94 -9.58
CA LYS A 81 2.19 6.34 -10.81
C LYS A 81 3.27 7.23 -11.42
N SER A 82 3.06 8.54 -11.40
CA SER A 82 3.97 9.58 -11.88
C SER A 82 3.81 10.85 -11.05
N GLN A 83 4.47 11.94 -11.40
CA GLN A 83 4.24 13.25 -10.75
C GLN A 83 2.82 13.78 -10.99
N THR A 84 2.18 13.37 -12.08
CA THR A 84 0.90 13.89 -12.56
C THR A 84 -0.25 12.91 -12.38
N ASP A 85 0.03 11.62 -12.10
CA ASP A 85 -0.98 10.59 -12.11
C ASP A 85 -0.94 9.75 -10.85
N ALA A 86 -2.09 9.55 -10.24
CA ALA A 86 -2.26 8.68 -9.11
C ALA A 86 -3.49 7.78 -9.29
N SER A 87 -3.50 6.66 -8.59
CA SER A 87 -4.68 5.80 -8.45
C SER A 87 -5.08 5.69 -6.99
N LEU A 88 -6.35 5.88 -6.74
CA LEU A 88 -7.02 5.45 -5.52
C LEU A 88 -7.42 4.00 -5.70
N ILE A 89 -6.90 3.09 -4.90
CA ILE A 89 -7.20 1.66 -5.00
C ILE A 89 -7.85 1.21 -3.71
N ARG A 90 -9.01 0.58 -3.83
CA ARG A 90 -9.73 0.04 -2.67
C ARG A 90 -8.93 -1.09 -2.04
N THR A 91 -8.75 -1.08 -0.72
CA THR A 91 -7.95 -2.10 -0.02
C THR A 91 -8.50 -3.51 -0.27
N ALA A 92 -9.84 -3.67 -0.29
CA ALA A 92 -10.50 -4.94 -0.57
C ALA A 92 -10.30 -5.44 -2.02
N ALA A 93 -9.90 -4.57 -2.95
CA ALA A 93 -9.60 -4.95 -4.33
C ALA A 93 -8.14 -5.40 -4.53
N ILE A 94 -7.29 -5.35 -3.49
CA ILE A 94 -5.88 -5.74 -3.57
C ILE A 94 -5.77 -7.24 -3.30
N ALA A 95 -5.29 -8.00 -4.29
CA ALA A 95 -5.02 -9.43 -4.16
C ALA A 95 -3.59 -9.72 -3.68
N SER A 96 -2.61 -8.92 -4.14
CA SER A 96 -1.22 -9.09 -3.72
C SER A 96 -0.43 -7.79 -3.81
N VAL A 97 0.65 -7.71 -3.01
CA VAL A 97 1.59 -6.60 -2.98
C VAL A 97 3.01 -7.16 -3.09
N ARG A 98 3.80 -6.64 -4.01
CA ARG A 98 5.21 -6.93 -4.14
C ARG A 98 6.01 -5.65 -4.01
N SER A 99 6.82 -5.52 -2.97
CA SER A 99 7.79 -4.44 -2.82
C SER A 99 9.02 -4.73 -3.67
N VAL A 100 9.52 -3.70 -4.35
CA VAL A 100 10.79 -3.78 -5.10
C VAL A 100 11.98 -3.61 -4.15
N SER A 101 11.77 -3.02 -2.99
CA SER A 101 12.78 -2.83 -1.95
C SER A 101 12.77 -4.04 -1.00
N HIS A 102 13.95 -4.50 -0.60
CA HIS A 102 14.09 -5.54 0.44
C HIS A 102 13.84 -4.98 1.87
N LEU A 103 12.84 -4.11 2.00
CA LEU A 103 12.42 -3.57 3.28
C LEU A 103 11.80 -4.70 4.11
N ARG A 104 12.29 -4.87 5.32
CA ARG A 104 11.61 -5.68 6.32
C ARG A 104 10.52 -4.82 6.92
N LEU A 105 9.28 -5.16 6.62
CA LEU A 105 8.10 -4.49 7.12
C LEU A 105 7.46 -5.42 8.14
N ASP A 106 7.09 -4.87 9.27
CA ASP A 106 6.49 -5.65 10.36
C ASP A 106 4.98 -5.82 10.16
N GLY A 107 4.35 -4.98 9.33
CA GLY A 107 2.92 -5.03 9.01
C GLY A 107 2.03 -4.57 10.15
N ASP A 108 2.58 -3.79 11.08
CA ASP A 108 1.90 -3.22 12.25
C ASP A 108 1.69 -1.70 12.13
N GLY A 109 1.94 -1.13 10.95
CA GLY A 109 1.74 0.28 10.65
C GLY A 109 0.30 0.75 10.89
N PHE A 110 0.15 2.01 11.28
CA PHE A 110 -1.15 2.62 11.55
C PHE A 110 -1.68 3.33 10.30
N PRO A 111 -2.79 2.84 9.70
CA PRO A 111 -3.39 3.47 8.54
C PRO A 111 -3.98 4.84 8.90
N GLN A 112 -4.01 5.75 7.93
CA GLN A 112 -4.69 7.02 8.10
C GLN A 112 -6.19 6.79 8.35
N ALA A 113 -6.77 7.54 9.29
CA ALA A 113 -8.17 7.43 9.63
C ALA A 113 -9.04 7.89 8.43
N SER A 114 -9.72 6.94 7.83
CA SER A 114 -10.84 7.17 6.93
C SER A 114 -12.02 6.33 7.41
N THR A 115 -13.23 6.88 7.33
CA THR A 115 -14.42 6.24 7.90
C THR A 115 -15.06 5.23 6.93
N SER A 116 -14.80 5.36 5.62
CA SER A 116 -15.32 4.47 4.59
C SER A 116 -14.61 4.69 3.25
N TRP A 117 -14.78 3.76 2.30
CA TRP A 117 -14.30 3.92 0.92
C TRP A 117 -14.93 5.14 0.21
N PRO A 118 -16.26 5.37 0.27
CA PRO A 118 -16.84 6.59 -0.30
C PRO A 118 -16.23 7.89 0.25
N THR A 119 -15.98 7.96 1.55
CA THR A 119 -15.32 9.14 2.17
C THR A 119 -13.88 9.28 1.68
N PHE A 120 -13.16 8.17 1.53
CA PHE A 120 -11.81 8.17 0.99
C PHE A 120 -11.79 8.69 -0.45
N VAL A 121 -12.67 8.20 -1.31
CA VAL A 121 -12.79 8.66 -2.71
C VAL A 121 -13.14 10.13 -2.78
N SER A 122 -14.18 10.58 -2.03
CA SER A 122 -14.65 11.97 -2.07
C SER A 122 -13.63 12.99 -1.57
N SER A 123 -12.67 12.56 -0.77
CA SER A 123 -11.58 13.44 -0.29
C SER A 123 -10.46 13.68 -1.32
N HIS A 124 -10.50 12.99 -2.47
CA HIS A 124 -9.45 13.02 -3.48
C HIS A 124 -9.94 13.39 -4.88
N ILE A 125 -11.26 13.59 -5.07
CA ILE A 125 -11.88 13.87 -6.37
C ILE A 125 -12.65 15.18 -6.29
N GLU A 126 -12.49 16.01 -7.32
CA GLU A 126 -13.20 17.28 -7.46
C GLU A 126 -14.27 17.18 -8.57
N LEU A 127 -15.32 18.01 -8.48
CA LEU A 127 -16.34 18.12 -9.52
C LEU A 127 -15.71 18.75 -10.77
N GLY A 128 -16.06 18.20 -11.94
CA GLY A 128 -15.52 18.60 -13.23
C GLY A 128 -14.16 18.00 -13.57
N GLU A 129 -13.54 17.26 -12.65
CA GLU A 129 -12.27 16.57 -12.90
C GLU A 129 -12.47 15.39 -13.86
N GLU A 130 -11.55 15.21 -14.83
CA GLU A 130 -11.51 14.02 -15.67
C GLU A 130 -10.85 12.88 -14.92
N ILE A 131 -11.60 11.80 -14.71
CA ILE A 131 -11.13 10.60 -14.01
C ILE A 131 -11.41 9.34 -14.83
N SER A 132 -10.68 8.27 -14.49
CA SER A 132 -10.98 6.92 -15.01
C SER A 132 -11.32 5.99 -13.88
N LEU A 133 -12.41 5.23 -14.04
CA LEU A 133 -12.89 4.25 -13.07
C LEU A 133 -12.63 2.83 -13.55
N MET A 134 -12.32 1.95 -12.61
CA MET A 134 -12.42 0.51 -12.77
C MET A 134 -13.56 0.02 -11.88
N VAL A 135 -14.62 -0.46 -12.49
CA VAL A 135 -15.77 -1.07 -11.80
C VAL A 135 -15.83 -2.53 -12.22
N SER A 136 -15.41 -3.43 -11.34
CA SER A 136 -15.19 -4.84 -11.70
C SER A 136 -14.21 -4.97 -12.88
N THR A 137 -14.69 -5.34 -14.06
CA THR A 137 -13.88 -5.46 -15.29
C THR A 137 -14.08 -4.32 -16.28
N GLN A 138 -14.99 -3.40 -15.99
CA GLN A 138 -15.32 -2.29 -16.87
C GLN A 138 -14.44 -1.08 -16.56
N HIS A 139 -13.79 -0.54 -17.59
CA HIS A 139 -13.04 0.71 -17.52
C HIS A 139 -13.85 1.83 -18.16
N VAL A 140 -14.07 2.92 -17.41
CA VAL A 140 -14.85 4.08 -17.87
C VAL A 140 -14.09 5.35 -17.56
N THR A 141 -14.01 6.26 -18.52
CA THR A 141 -13.40 7.59 -18.36
C THR A 141 -14.47 8.67 -18.59
N GLY A 142 -14.42 9.73 -17.79
CA GLY A 142 -15.34 10.86 -17.94
C GLY A 142 -15.06 11.95 -16.92
N ASN A 143 -15.81 13.05 -17.04
CA ASN A 143 -15.75 14.17 -16.12
C ASN A 143 -16.73 13.97 -14.97
N VAL A 144 -16.31 14.26 -13.75
CA VAL A 144 -17.15 14.11 -12.55
C VAL A 144 -18.27 15.13 -12.55
N VAL A 145 -19.50 14.67 -12.69
CA VAL A 145 -20.71 15.51 -12.62
C VAL A 145 -21.22 15.60 -11.18
N SER A 146 -21.22 14.47 -10.48
CA SER A 146 -21.69 14.40 -9.10
C SER A 146 -21.05 13.24 -8.36
N LEU A 147 -20.78 13.45 -7.09
CA LEU A 147 -20.28 12.42 -6.19
C LEU A 147 -21.01 12.54 -4.86
N ASN A 148 -21.61 11.45 -4.40
CA ASN A 148 -22.15 11.31 -3.06
C ASN A 148 -21.72 9.97 -2.43
N ARG A 149 -22.24 9.63 -1.26
CA ARG A 149 -21.84 8.40 -0.55
C ARG A 149 -22.16 7.10 -1.30
N SER A 150 -23.11 7.12 -2.23
CA SER A 150 -23.59 5.91 -2.90
C SER A 150 -23.25 5.89 -4.39
N LEU A 151 -23.28 7.05 -5.04
CA LEU A 151 -23.15 7.17 -6.49
C LEU A 151 -22.08 8.19 -6.88
N LEU A 152 -21.33 7.84 -7.90
CA LEU A 152 -20.47 8.69 -8.68
C LEU A 152 -21.03 8.76 -10.11
N ILE A 153 -21.26 9.97 -10.63
CA ILE A 153 -21.81 10.21 -11.95
C ILE A 153 -20.75 10.86 -12.81
N LEU A 154 -20.44 10.25 -13.95
CA LEU A 154 -19.52 10.78 -14.94
C LEU A 154 -20.27 11.18 -16.21
N ASP A 155 -19.88 12.32 -16.80
CA ASP A 155 -20.19 12.66 -18.18
C ASP A 155 -19.10 12.04 -19.06
N THR A 156 -19.50 11.11 -19.92
CA THR A 156 -18.58 10.31 -20.73
C THR A 156 -18.38 10.94 -22.12
N PRO A 157 -17.22 10.75 -22.76
CA PRO A 157 -16.92 11.38 -24.06
C PRO A 157 -17.89 11.02 -25.19
N ASP A 158 -18.62 9.93 -25.08
CA ASP A 158 -19.68 9.51 -26.03
C ASP A 158 -21.01 10.25 -25.81
N GLY A 159 -21.07 11.19 -24.87
CA GLY A 159 -22.22 12.06 -24.60
C GLY A 159 -23.26 11.43 -23.68
N GLY A 160 -22.90 10.40 -22.94
CA GLY A 160 -23.77 9.73 -21.97
C GLY A 160 -23.40 9.99 -20.52
N LEU A 161 -24.33 9.76 -19.60
CA LEU A 161 -24.05 9.74 -18.16
C LEU A 161 -23.81 8.30 -17.70
N PHE A 162 -22.65 8.09 -17.07
CA PHE A 162 -22.34 6.82 -16.42
C PHE A 162 -22.57 6.92 -14.92
N TYR A 163 -23.33 5.99 -14.37
CA TYR A 163 -23.66 5.93 -12.94
C TYR A 163 -22.93 4.77 -12.29
N ALA A 164 -21.94 5.05 -11.45
CA ALA A 164 -21.20 4.05 -10.71
C ALA A 164 -21.66 4.01 -9.25
N VAL A 165 -21.93 2.82 -8.73
CA VAL A 165 -22.09 2.59 -7.29
C VAL A 165 -20.70 2.68 -6.67
N VAL A 166 -20.48 3.61 -5.73
CA VAL A 166 -19.12 3.89 -5.18
C VAL A 166 -18.50 2.66 -4.53
N ASP A 167 -19.30 1.86 -3.83
CA ASP A 167 -18.83 0.61 -3.22
C ASP A 167 -18.47 -0.50 -4.23
N ALA A 168 -18.85 -0.37 -5.49
CA ALA A 168 -18.47 -1.29 -6.56
C ALA A 168 -17.20 -0.83 -7.32
N ILE A 169 -16.69 0.36 -7.02
CA ILE A 169 -15.48 0.89 -7.65
C ILE A 169 -14.26 0.27 -6.97
N ASP A 170 -13.39 -0.36 -7.76
CA ASP A 170 -12.15 -0.96 -7.28
C ASP A 170 -10.96 0.00 -7.37
N GLU A 171 -10.94 0.85 -8.41
CA GLU A 171 -9.88 1.82 -8.66
C GLU A 171 -10.44 3.10 -9.29
N VAL A 172 -9.90 4.24 -8.85
CA VAL A 172 -10.10 5.55 -9.49
C VAL A 172 -8.74 6.10 -9.87
N SER A 173 -8.50 6.34 -11.15
CA SER A 173 -7.30 7.04 -11.63
C SER A 173 -7.61 8.53 -11.75
N ILE A 174 -6.78 9.35 -11.09
CA ILE A 174 -6.90 10.80 -11.02
C ILE A 174 -5.62 11.47 -11.51
N ARG A 175 -5.75 12.72 -11.98
CA ARG A 175 -4.59 13.60 -12.16
C ARG A 175 -4.28 14.32 -10.85
N VAL A 176 -3.00 14.39 -10.50
CA VAL A 176 -2.56 15.11 -9.29
C VAL A 176 -2.57 16.60 -9.59
N PRO A 177 -3.32 17.42 -8.82
CA PRO A 177 -3.30 18.86 -8.97
C PRO A 177 -1.89 19.43 -8.77
N GLY A 178 -1.42 20.29 -9.66
CA GLY A 178 -0.12 20.96 -9.55
C GLY A 178 0.90 20.65 -10.64
N SER A 179 0.60 19.77 -11.58
CA SER A 179 1.44 19.60 -12.77
C SER A 179 1.09 20.68 -13.79
N ILE A 180 1.80 21.81 -13.74
CA ILE A 180 1.78 22.82 -14.80
C ILE A 180 2.28 22.12 -16.07
N ARG A 181 1.44 22.06 -17.10
CA ARG A 181 1.91 21.72 -18.45
C ARG A 181 2.91 22.80 -18.84
N HIS A 182 4.18 22.43 -18.95
CA HIS A 182 5.13 23.20 -19.75
C HIS A 182 4.86 22.79 -21.21
N ASP A 183 4.05 23.59 -21.90
CA ASP A 183 3.96 23.58 -23.36
C ASP A 183 5.24 24.17 -23.97
#